data_5bc59755df26115f9ac98c7e50c6c51b
#
_entry.id   5bc59755df26115f9ac98c7e50c6c51b
#
_cell.length_a   1.000
_cell.length_b   1.000
_cell.length_c   1.000
_cell.angle_alpha   90.00
_cell.angle_beta   90.00
_cell.angle_gamma   90.00
#
_symmetry.space_group_name_H-M   'P 1'
#
loop_
_entity.id
_entity.type
_entity.pdbx_description
1 polymer ?
#
loop_
_entity_poly.entity_id
_entity_poly.type
_entity_poly.pdbx_seq_one_letter_code
_entity_poly.pdbx_strand_id
1 'polypeptide(L)'
;MSISKGWQWEMLGENQREYWRNPSEESYYLVNRWKMQGKEEFLDLGCGIGRHSIFFGKNGFNVRCLDISEEAVVSTKKWAEQDGLHFNYAIGDMLKLPYEDGSVDCIMCRNVISHSDTKGVVQTIEEIKRVLRNGGECFLTLASKETWGFKQDEWPLLDKNTRVRMDNGPEHGVPHFYADYNDAIDLFRDFEIVSISHVETYYKHDGKRFNSAHYHILIKKRGTIPSLAE
;
A
#
# COMPACT_ATOMS: atom_id res chain seq x y z
N MET A 1 -16.72 -10.38 9.61
CA MET A 1 -16.12 -10.21 8.27
C MET A 1 -15.18 -9.02 8.36
N SER A 2 -14.02 -9.06 7.69
CA SER A 2 -13.15 -7.91 7.51
C SER A 2 -13.78 -6.93 6.50
N ILE A 3 -13.48 -5.64 6.66
CA ILE A 3 -14.05 -4.57 5.83
C ILE A 3 -12.89 -3.85 5.16
N SER A 4 -12.92 -3.72 3.83
CA SER A 4 -12.06 -2.84 3.07
C SER A 4 -12.91 -1.94 2.16
N LYS A 5 -12.39 -0.77 1.82
CA LYS A 5 -13.06 0.15 0.89
C LYS A 5 -12.03 1.00 0.17
N GLY A 6 -12.16 1.11 -1.13
CA GLY A 6 -11.28 1.92 -1.97
C GLY A 6 -11.61 3.41 -1.97
N TRP A 7 -10.71 4.18 -2.52
CA TRP A 7 -10.86 5.60 -2.82
C TRP A 7 -11.86 5.84 -3.93
N GLN A 8 -12.55 6.98 -3.85
CA GLN A 8 -13.46 7.45 -4.90
C GLN A 8 -12.66 8.36 -5.86
N TRP A 9 -11.96 7.74 -6.81
CA TRP A 9 -11.08 8.43 -7.75
C TRP A 9 -11.82 9.46 -8.62
N GLU A 10 -13.09 9.21 -8.91
CA GLU A 10 -13.99 10.09 -9.65
C GLU A 10 -14.20 11.47 -8.98
N MET A 11 -14.00 11.56 -7.67
CA MET A 11 -14.12 12.82 -6.93
C MET A 11 -12.91 13.75 -7.10
N LEU A 12 -11.81 13.26 -7.67
CA LEU A 12 -10.60 14.05 -7.85
C LEU A 12 -10.66 14.92 -9.11
N GLY A 13 -10.45 16.22 -8.94
CA GLY A 13 -10.22 17.15 -10.04
C GLY A 13 -8.87 16.90 -10.73
N GLU A 14 -8.70 17.46 -11.94
CA GLU A 14 -7.54 17.21 -12.79
C GLU A 14 -6.19 17.59 -12.12
N ASN A 15 -6.12 18.72 -11.42
CA ASN A 15 -4.93 19.14 -10.67
C ASN A 15 -4.54 18.16 -9.55
N GLN A 16 -5.54 17.55 -8.90
CA GLN A 16 -5.30 16.55 -7.86
C GLN A 16 -4.81 15.24 -8.49
N ARG A 17 -5.37 14.84 -9.62
CA ARG A 17 -4.90 13.67 -10.39
C ARG A 17 -3.47 13.84 -10.87
N GLU A 18 -3.04 15.06 -11.27
CA GLU A 18 -1.65 15.35 -11.66
C GLU A 18 -0.68 15.12 -10.50
N TYR A 19 -1.03 15.55 -9.28
CA TYR A 19 -0.23 15.23 -8.09
C TYR A 19 -0.04 13.73 -7.90
N TRP A 20 -1.11 12.93 -8.12
CA TRP A 20 -1.09 11.48 -7.97
C TRP A 20 -0.42 10.74 -9.15
N ARG A 21 0.11 11.42 -10.15
CA ARG A 21 0.93 10.83 -11.21
C ARG A 21 2.42 10.77 -10.86
N ASN A 22 2.86 11.52 -9.87
CA ASN A 22 4.25 11.52 -9.47
C ASN A 22 4.55 10.31 -8.57
N PRO A 23 5.58 9.49 -8.87
CA PRO A 23 6.00 8.40 -8.00
C PRO A 23 6.49 8.97 -6.66
N SER A 24 6.33 8.22 -5.60
CA SER A 24 6.80 8.63 -4.28
C SER A 24 8.33 8.56 -4.21
N GLU A 25 8.92 9.32 -3.28
CA GLU A 25 10.38 9.39 -3.13
C GLU A 25 11.01 8.01 -2.87
N GLU A 26 10.35 7.17 -2.09
CA GLU A 26 10.83 5.82 -1.77
C GLU A 26 10.98 4.95 -3.03
N SER A 27 10.16 5.19 -4.07
CA SER A 27 10.20 4.42 -5.31
C SER A 27 11.58 4.44 -5.97
N TYR A 28 12.29 5.57 -5.91
CA TYR A 28 13.64 5.72 -6.51
C TYR A 28 14.67 4.85 -5.79
N TYR A 29 14.61 4.80 -4.47
CA TYR A 29 15.46 3.92 -3.67
C TYR A 29 15.12 2.45 -3.92
N LEU A 30 13.83 2.11 -3.90
CA LEU A 30 13.35 0.74 -4.04
C LEU A 30 13.66 0.14 -5.41
N VAL A 31 13.52 0.90 -6.50
CA VAL A 31 13.93 0.45 -7.84
C VAL A 31 15.40 0.03 -7.84
N ASN A 32 16.30 0.89 -7.35
CA ASN A 32 17.73 0.57 -7.32
C ASN A 32 18.02 -0.63 -6.43
N ARG A 33 17.46 -0.67 -5.21
CA ARG A 33 17.62 -1.76 -4.27
C ARG A 33 17.18 -3.10 -4.86
N TRP A 34 15.99 -3.16 -5.42
CA TRP A 34 15.42 -4.39 -5.93
C TRP A 34 16.10 -4.88 -7.22
N LYS A 35 16.52 -3.97 -8.09
CA LYS A 35 17.35 -4.32 -9.25
C LYS A 35 18.70 -4.91 -8.84
N MET A 36 19.38 -4.32 -7.86
CA MET A 36 20.66 -4.88 -7.33
C MET A 36 20.49 -6.26 -6.70
N GLN A 37 19.28 -6.60 -6.24
CA GLN A 37 18.92 -7.90 -5.69
C GLN A 37 18.42 -8.88 -6.77
N GLY A 38 18.38 -8.49 -8.04
CA GLY A 38 17.86 -9.32 -9.14
C GLY A 38 16.36 -9.59 -9.07
N LYS A 39 15.58 -8.71 -8.43
CA LYS A 39 14.12 -8.83 -8.37
C LYS A 39 13.49 -8.29 -9.65
N GLU A 40 12.52 -9.03 -10.19
CA GLU A 40 11.86 -8.71 -11.46
C GLU A 40 10.34 -8.65 -11.34
N GLU A 41 9.71 -9.57 -10.56
CA GLU A 41 8.26 -9.66 -10.43
C GLU A 41 7.76 -8.66 -9.38
N PHE A 42 7.18 -7.56 -9.83
CA PHE A 42 6.71 -6.46 -8.99
C PHE A 42 5.18 -6.42 -8.93
N LEU A 43 4.63 -6.27 -7.73
CA LEU A 43 3.21 -6.01 -7.48
C LEU A 43 3.02 -4.59 -6.93
N ASP A 44 2.26 -3.78 -7.66
CA ASP A 44 1.68 -2.52 -7.17
C ASP A 44 0.32 -2.84 -6.54
N LEU A 45 0.32 -3.03 -5.22
CA LEU A 45 -0.87 -3.36 -4.44
C LEU A 45 -1.62 -2.09 -4.07
N GLY A 46 -2.81 -1.91 -4.61
CA GLY A 46 -3.55 -0.66 -4.60
C GLY A 46 -2.92 0.36 -5.55
N CYS A 47 -2.82 -0.02 -6.83
CA CYS A 47 -2.07 0.75 -7.83
C CYS A 47 -2.65 2.15 -8.10
N GLY A 48 -3.92 2.39 -7.74
CA GLY A 48 -4.59 3.64 -8.05
C GLY A 48 -4.53 3.96 -9.54
N ILE A 49 -4.17 5.19 -9.89
CA ILE A 49 -4.04 5.63 -11.28
C ILE A 49 -2.66 5.35 -11.89
N GLY A 50 -1.82 4.52 -11.24
CA GLY A 50 -0.67 3.87 -11.86
C GLY A 50 0.70 4.49 -11.67
N ARG A 51 0.87 5.49 -10.79
CA ARG A 51 2.15 6.21 -10.64
C ARG A 51 3.36 5.32 -10.37
N HIS A 52 3.20 4.30 -9.53
CA HIS A 52 4.27 3.36 -9.22
C HIS A 52 4.39 2.28 -10.29
N SER A 53 3.25 1.76 -10.77
CA SER A 53 3.22 0.79 -11.87
C SER A 53 3.99 1.29 -13.09
N ILE A 54 3.73 2.52 -13.54
CA ILE A 54 4.42 3.15 -14.68
C ILE A 54 5.92 3.35 -14.38
N PHE A 55 6.24 3.83 -13.17
CA PHE A 55 7.62 4.07 -12.79
C PHE A 55 8.45 2.77 -12.74
N PHE A 56 7.92 1.71 -12.13
CA PHE A 56 8.59 0.41 -12.09
C PHE A 56 8.66 -0.25 -13.47
N GLY A 57 7.60 -0.16 -14.27
CA GLY A 57 7.59 -0.68 -15.64
C GLY A 57 8.65 -0.02 -16.53
N LYS A 58 8.81 1.31 -16.48
CA LYS A 58 9.87 2.05 -17.17
C LYS A 58 11.27 1.65 -16.70
N ASN A 59 11.38 1.09 -15.51
CA ASN A 59 12.63 0.58 -14.95
C ASN A 59 12.83 -0.93 -15.20
N GLY A 60 12.00 -1.57 -16.03
CA GLY A 60 12.20 -2.93 -16.52
C GLY A 60 11.67 -4.04 -15.60
N PHE A 61 10.77 -3.73 -14.66
CA PHE A 61 10.07 -4.73 -13.87
C PHE A 61 8.88 -5.32 -14.62
N ASN A 62 8.58 -6.59 -14.37
CA ASN A 62 7.35 -7.27 -14.76
C ASN A 62 6.24 -6.83 -13.79
N VAL A 63 5.39 -5.92 -14.22
CA VAL A 63 4.44 -5.25 -13.33
C VAL A 63 3.11 -5.96 -13.28
N ARG A 64 2.62 -6.20 -12.07
CA ARG A 64 1.24 -6.59 -11.76
C ARG A 64 0.59 -5.43 -11.02
N CYS A 65 -0.58 -5.00 -11.51
CA CYS A 65 -1.37 -3.92 -10.93
C CYS A 65 -2.63 -4.52 -10.31
N LEU A 66 -2.90 -4.21 -9.05
CA LEU A 66 -4.16 -4.57 -8.41
C LEU A 66 -4.74 -3.35 -7.72
N ASP A 67 -6.02 -3.09 -7.96
CA ASP A 67 -6.82 -2.12 -7.21
C ASP A 67 -8.26 -2.60 -7.10
N ILE A 68 -8.98 -2.19 -6.07
CA ILE A 68 -10.39 -2.48 -5.88
C ILE A 68 -11.26 -1.61 -6.81
N SER A 69 -10.74 -0.45 -7.24
CA SER A 69 -11.40 0.47 -8.16
C SER A 69 -11.14 0.10 -9.61
N GLU A 70 -12.19 -0.27 -10.34
CA GLU A 70 -12.12 -0.50 -11.77
C GLU A 70 -11.65 0.75 -12.54
N GLU A 71 -12.12 1.95 -12.16
CA GLU A 71 -11.69 3.21 -12.76
C GLU A 71 -10.17 3.41 -12.63
N ALA A 72 -9.62 3.12 -11.45
CA ALA A 72 -8.20 3.22 -11.19
C ALA A 72 -7.38 2.28 -12.10
N VAL A 73 -7.79 1.02 -12.19
CA VAL A 73 -7.13 0.01 -13.06
C VAL A 73 -7.21 0.41 -14.54
N VAL A 74 -8.37 0.87 -15.00
CA VAL A 74 -8.55 1.36 -16.38
C VAL A 74 -7.66 2.57 -16.66
N SER A 75 -7.56 3.52 -15.72
CA SER A 75 -6.67 4.68 -15.84
C SER A 75 -5.20 4.27 -15.92
N THR A 76 -4.78 3.34 -15.08
CA THR A 76 -3.42 2.77 -15.09
C THR A 76 -3.11 2.09 -16.43
N LYS A 77 -4.04 1.28 -16.93
CA LYS A 77 -3.89 0.59 -18.23
C LYS A 77 -3.73 1.59 -19.38
N LYS A 78 -4.61 2.59 -19.43
CA LYS A 78 -4.55 3.64 -20.46
C LYS A 78 -3.22 4.39 -20.46
N TRP A 79 -2.70 4.71 -19.28
CA TRP A 79 -1.40 5.36 -19.17
C TRP A 79 -0.26 4.45 -19.59
N ALA A 80 -0.26 3.19 -19.18
CA ALA A 80 0.74 2.20 -19.58
C ALA A 80 0.79 2.04 -21.13
N GLU A 81 -0.38 1.91 -21.78
CA GLU A 81 -0.51 1.81 -23.23
C GLU A 81 0.07 3.04 -23.96
N GLN A 82 -0.17 4.25 -23.44
CA GLN A 82 0.41 5.50 -23.98
C GLN A 82 1.94 5.51 -23.90
N ASP A 83 2.52 4.89 -22.89
CA ASP A 83 3.96 4.79 -22.67
C ASP A 83 4.57 3.52 -23.31
N GLY A 84 3.79 2.72 -24.03
CA GLY A 84 4.23 1.47 -24.66
C GLY A 84 4.56 0.35 -23.67
N LEU A 85 3.96 0.40 -22.46
CA LEU A 85 4.16 -0.59 -21.40
C LEU A 85 3.02 -1.60 -21.36
N HIS A 86 3.35 -2.84 -20.98
CA HIS A 86 2.38 -3.94 -20.85
C HIS A 86 2.46 -4.54 -19.46
N PHE A 87 1.34 -4.52 -18.73
CA PHE A 87 1.24 -5.01 -17.36
C PHE A 87 0.16 -6.08 -17.21
N ASN A 88 0.20 -6.80 -16.12
CA ASN A 88 -0.89 -7.67 -15.70
C ASN A 88 -1.84 -6.89 -14.78
N TYR A 89 -3.10 -6.79 -15.13
CA TYR A 89 -4.10 -6.01 -14.41
C TYR A 89 -5.11 -6.93 -13.72
N ALA A 90 -5.44 -6.61 -12.46
CA ALA A 90 -6.50 -7.26 -11.72
C ALA A 90 -7.35 -6.21 -10.98
N ILE A 91 -8.68 -6.37 -11.06
CA ILE A 91 -9.62 -5.66 -10.18
C ILE A 91 -9.90 -6.61 -9.02
N GLY A 92 -9.57 -6.20 -7.80
CA GLY A 92 -9.69 -7.09 -6.66
C GLY A 92 -9.37 -6.41 -5.33
N ASP A 93 -9.75 -7.11 -4.26
CA ASP A 93 -9.53 -6.65 -2.90
C ASP A 93 -8.18 -7.15 -2.36
N MET A 94 -7.47 -6.30 -1.62
CA MET A 94 -6.22 -6.65 -0.93
C MET A 94 -6.40 -7.78 0.10
N LEU A 95 -7.63 -8.04 0.52
CA LEU A 95 -7.97 -9.13 1.45
C LEU A 95 -7.83 -10.52 0.84
N LYS A 96 -7.79 -10.63 -0.51
CA LYS A 96 -7.59 -11.88 -1.24
C LYS A 96 -6.93 -11.61 -2.57
N LEU A 97 -5.62 -11.81 -2.64
CA LEU A 97 -4.83 -11.54 -3.84
C LEU A 97 -4.99 -12.66 -4.88
N PRO A 98 -5.30 -12.33 -6.15
CA PRO A 98 -5.50 -13.33 -7.21
C PRO A 98 -4.16 -13.83 -7.79
N TYR A 99 -3.18 -14.04 -6.95
CA TYR A 99 -1.83 -14.47 -7.33
C TYR A 99 -1.44 -15.75 -6.59
N GLU A 100 -0.61 -16.57 -7.23
CA GLU A 100 -0.08 -17.80 -6.64
C GLU A 100 0.89 -17.54 -5.50
N ASP A 101 1.06 -18.52 -4.63
CA ASP A 101 2.02 -18.49 -3.53
C ASP A 101 3.44 -18.33 -4.08
N GLY A 102 4.21 -17.43 -3.49
CA GLY A 102 5.59 -17.22 -3.87
C GLY A 102 5.80 -16.79 -5.33
N SER A 103 4.85 -16.06 -5.91
CA SER A 103 4.92 -15.63 -7.32
C SER A 103 5.47 -14.22 -7.52
N VAL A 104 5.71 -13.46 -6.43
CA VAL A 104 6.10 -12.04 -6.46
C VAL A 104 7.43 -11.84 -5.73
N ASP A 105 8.36 -11.07 -6.32
CA ASP A 105 9.64 -10.73 -5.72
C ASP A 105 9.57 -9.51 -4.81
N CYS A 106 8.78 -8.52 -5.21
CA CYS A 106 8.68 -7.26 -4.48
C CYS A 106 7.29 -6.63 -4.62
N ILE A 107 6.84 -6.00 -3.54
CA ILE A 107 5.51 -5.38 -3.43
C ILE A 107 5.67 -3.94 -2.98
N MET A 108 4.91 -3.04 -3.59
CA MET A 108 4.66 -1.71 -3.07
C MET A 108 3.19 -1.57 -2.68
N CYS A 109 2.92 -1.21 -1.41
CA CYS A 109 1.59 -1.04 -0.86
C CYS A 109 1.52 0.32 -0.14
N ARG A 110 1.46 1.41 -0.92
CA ARG A 110 1.57 2.76 -0.38
C ARG A 110 0.21 3.44 -0.26
N ASN A 111 -0.16 3.84 0.98
CA ASN A 111 -1.45 4.44 1.32
C ASN A 111 -2.65 3.54 0.98
N VAL A 112 -2.53 2.24 1.24
CA VAL A 112 -3.54 1.24 0.88
C VAL A 112 -3.96 0.39 2.07
N ILE A 113 -3.00 -0.31 2.72
CA ILE A 113 -3.30 -1.32 3.74
C ILE A 113 -4.14 -0.79 4.91
N SER A 114 -4.01 0.49 5.21
CA SER A 114 -4.79 1.15 6.26
C SER A 114 -6.27 1.37 5.92
N HIS A 115 -6.69 1.20 4.65
CA HIS A 115 -8.09 1.35 4.23
C HIS A 115 -8.93 0.10 4.57
N SER A 116 -8.78 -0.39 5.79
CA SER A 116 -9.48 -1.56 6.32
C SER A 116 -9.62 -1.47 7.84
N ASP A 117 -10.38 -2.41 8.42
CA ASP A 117 -10.37 -2.65 9.86
C ASP A 117 -9.13 -3.47 10.28
N THR A 118 -8.93 -3.61 11.60
CA THR A 118 -7.78 -4.38 12.15
C THR A 118 -7.70 -5.80 11.57
N LYS A 119 -8.84 -6.48 11.38
CA LYS A 119 -8.87 -7.84 10.83
C LYS A 119 -8.45 -7.86 9.37
N GLY A 120 -8.89 -6.88 8.57
CA GLY A 120 -8.52 -6.79 7.17
C GLY A 120 -7.04 -6.45 6.99
N VAL A 121 -6.47 -5.60 7.84
CA VAL A 121 -5.01 -5.34 7.83
C VAL A 121 -4.23 -6.64 8.08
N VAL A 122 -4.60 -7.42 9.11
CA VAL A 122 -3.95 -8.72 9.39
C VAL A 122 -4.10 -9.67 8.20
N GLN A 123 -5.31 -9.77 7.64
CA GLN A 123 -5.56 -10.62 6.46
C GLN A 123 -4.73 -10.20 5.24
N THR A 124 -4.59 -8.90 4.99
CA THR A 124 -3.75 -8.38 3.91
C THR A 124 -2.27 -8.72 4.12
N ILE A 125 -1.79 -8.65 5.37
CA ILE A 125 -0.41 -9.03 5.71
C ILE A 125 -0.15 -10.52 5.43
N GLU A 126 -1.11 -11.39 5.76
CA GLU A 126 -1.01 -12.82 5.44
C GLU A 126 -1.01 -13.08 3.92
N GLU A 127 -1.81 -12.35 3.15
CA GLU A 127 -1.80 -12.42 1.68
C GLU A 127 -0.48 -11.91 1.09
N ILE A 128 0.07 -10.80 1.59
CA ILE A 128 1.41 -10.32 1.22
C ILE A 128 2.47 -11.41 1.50
N LYS A 129 2.41 -12.02 2.70
CA LYS A 129 3.31 -13.11 3.08
C LYS A 129 3.17 -14.33 2.15
N ARG A 130 1.94 -14.68 1.77
CA ARG A 130 1.66 -15.81 0.89
C ARG A 130 2.25 -15.60 -0.50
N VAL A 131 1.97 -14.46 -1.14
CA VAL A 131 2.38 -14.22 -2.54
C VAL A 131 3.85 -13.88 -2.70
N LEU A 132 4.52 -13.34 -1.67
CA LEU A 132 5.95 -13.09 -1.72
C LEU A 132 6.76 -14.38 -1.78
N ARG A 133 7.78 -14.42 -2.64
CA ARG A 133 8.84 -15.43 -2.62
C ARG A 133 9.64 -15.35 -1.33
N ASN A 134 10.29 -16.43 -0.95
CA ASN A 134 11.26 -16.41 0.15
C ASN A 134 12.36 -15.39 -0.16
N GLY A 135 12.65 -14.48 0.78
CA GLY A 135 13.54 -13.35 0.57
C GLY A 135 12.94 -12.19 -0.24
N GLY A 136 11.66 -12.30 -0.64
CA GLY A 136 10.88 -11.21 -1.25
C GLY A 136 10.65 -10.08 -0.27
N GLU A 137 10.52 -8.86 -0.77
CA GLU A 137 10.36 -7.64 0.05
C GLU A 137 9.05 -6.92 -0.24
N CYS A 138 8.48 -6.31 0.79
CA CYS A 138 7.35 -5.41 0.64
C CYS A 138 7.65 -4.06 1.32
N PHE A 139 7.50 -2.98 0.56
CA PHE A 139 7.42 -1.65 1.11
C PHE A 139 5.94 -1.28 1.28
N LEU A 140 5.59 -0.81 2.47
CA LEU A 140 4.24 -0.35 2.77
C LEU A 140 4.23 0.88 3.67
N THR A 141 3.12 1.61 3.64
CA THR A 141 2.86 2.67 4.61
C THR A 141 1.66 2.29 5.47
N LEU A 142 1.80 2.49 6.79
CA LEU A 142 0.78 2.22 7.78
C LEU A 142 0.42 3.52 8.50
N ALA A 143 -0.85 3.92 8.50
CA ALA A 143 -1.26 5.16 9.14
C ALA A 143 -0.98 5.13 10.65
N SER A 144 -0.46 6.23 11.18
CA SER A 144 -0.09 6.37 12.59
C SER A 144 -1.24 6.98 13.40
N LYS A 145 -1.38 6.55 14.66
CA LYS A 145 -2.27 7.17 15.65
C LYS A 145 -1.97 8.65 15.90
N GLU A 146 -0.78 9.12 15.48
CA GLU A 146 -0.42 10.55 15.54
C GLU A 146 -1.08 11.38 14.43
N THR A 147 -1.65 10.75 13.40
CA THR A 147 -2.40 11.42 12.34
C THR A 147 -3.64 12.11 12.90
N TRP A 148 -3.93 13.34 12.41
CA TRP A 148 -5.10 14.13 12.82
C TRP A 148 -6.41 13.34 12.74
N GLY A 149 -6.57 12.47 11.74
CA GLY A 149 -7.78 11.67 11.54
C GLY A 149 -8.07 10.68 12.65
N PHE A 150 -7.06 10.12 13.31
CA PHE A 150 -7.27 9.27 14.48
C PHE A 150 -7.80 10.04 15.69
N LYS A 151 -7.47 11.34 15.78
CA LYS A 151 -7.84 12.24 16.88
C LYS A 151 -9.24 12.86 16.72
N GLN A 152 -10.02 12.42 15.71
CA GLN A 152 -11.41 12.90 15.48
C GLN A 152 -12.38 12.02 16.28
N ASP A 153 -12.68 12.41 17.52
CA ASP A 153 -13.51 11.60 18.43
C ASP A 153 -14.96 11.44 17.97
N GLU A 154 -15.45 12.35 17.13
CA GLU A 154 -16.77 12.29 16.51
C GLU A 154 -16.88 11.24 15.38
N TRP A 155 -15.75 10.77 14.85
CA TRP A 155 -15.77 9.75 13.80
C TRP A 155 -16.04 8.36 14.38
N PRO A 156 -16.87 7.52 13.72
CA PRO A 156 -17.19 6.19 14.21
C PRO A 156 -15.93 5.35 14.44
N LEU A 157 -15.83 4.73 15.61
CA LEU A 157 -14.78 3.81 15.99
C LEU A 157 -15.28 2.37 15.73
N LEU A 158 -14.67 1.63 14.81
CA LEU A 158 -15.03 0.25 14.51
C LEU A 158 -14.34 -0.73 15.46
N ASP A 159 -13.10 -0.45 15.82
CA ASP A 159 -12.30 -1.17 16.82
C ASP A 159 -11.26 -0.20 17.41
N LYS A 160 -10.45 -0.68 18.37
CA LYS A 160 -9.48 0.17 19.10
C LYS A 160 -8.49 0.94 18.20
N ASN A 161 -8.30 0.47 16.96
CA ASN A 161 -7.33 1.02 16.02
C ASN A 161 -7.97 1.58 14.74
N THR A 162 -9.30 1.45 14.55
CA THR A 162 -9.95 1.77 13.27
C THR A 162 -11.07 2.79 13.43
N ARG A 163 -10.95 3.93 12.75
CA ARG A 163 -12.04 4.90 12.61
C ARG A 163 -12.56 4.94 11.17
N VAL A 164 -13.85 5.24 11.02
CA VAL A 164 -14.43 5.51 9.70
C VAL A 164 -14.30 7.00 9.40
N ARG A 165 -13.68 7.34 8.29
CA ARG A 165 -13.47 8.72 7.88
C ARG A 165 -14.78 9.40 7.48
N MET A 166 -15.08 10.57 8.03
CA MET A 166 -16.36 11.26 7.84
C MET A 166 -16.23 12.67 7.26
N ASP A 167 -15.02 13.15 6.96
CA ASP A 167 -14.81 14.40 6.24
C ASP A 167 -15.24 14.29 4.77
N ASN A 168 -15.56 15.40 4.15
CA ASN A 168 -15.91 15.44 2.73
C ASN A 168 -14.65 15.18 1.88
N GLY A 169 -14.72 14.20 1.00
CA GLY A 169 -13.62 13.87 0.11
C GLY A 169 -13.65 12.43 -0.37
N PRO A 170 -12.63 12.01 -1.13
CA PRO A 170 -12.59 10.70 -1.77
C PRO A 170 -12.48 9.52 -0.79
N GLU A 171 -12.23 9.80 0.49
CA GLU A 171 -12.13 8.81 1.56
C GLU A 171 -13.35 8.78 2.48
N HIS A 172 -14.43 9.49 2.15
CA HIS A 172 -15.64 9.49 2.96
C HIS A 172 -16.23 8.08 3.14
N GLY A 173 -16.44 7.70 4.39
CA GLY A 173 -16.94 6.37 4.75
C GLY A 173 -15.91 5.24 4.55
N VAL A 174 -14.63 5.56 4.35
CA VAL A 174 -13.55 4.57 4.28
C VAL A 174 -13.07 4.27 5.71
N PRO A 175 -12.99 2.99 6.13
CA PRO A 175 -12.35 2.63 7.39
C PRO A 175 -10.85 2.91 7.29
N HIS A 176 -10.29 3.51 8.33
CA HIS A 176 -8.86 3.77 8.44
C HIS A 176 -8.31 3.12 9.71
N PHE A 177 -7.45 2.15 9.52
CA PHE A 177 -6.66 1.55 10.58
C PHE A 177 -5.46 2.46 10.90
N TYR A 178 -5.20 2.66 12.19
CA TYR A 178 -4.08 3.43 12.70
C TYR A 178 -3.26 2.62 13.69
N ALA A 179 -1.95 2.66 13.58
CA ALA A 179 -1.01 1.96 14.44
C ALA A 179 -0.23 2.93 15.33
N ASP A 180 0.16 2.49 16.52
CA ASP A 180 1.35 2.98 17.19
C ASP A 180 2.57 2.12 16.83
N TYR A 181 3.74 2.46 17.39
CA TYR A 181 4.98 1.74 17.09
C TYR A 181 4.90 0.25 17.47
N ASN A 182 4.30 -0.07 18.62
CA ASN A 182 4.19 -1.45 19.07
C ASN A 182 3.22 -2.24 18.18
N ASP A 183 2.08 -1.66 17.81
CA ASP A 183 1.17 -2.27 16.84
C ASP A 183 1.89 -2.59 15.52
N ALA A 184 2.73 -1.67 15.03
CA ALA A 184 3.47 -1.87 13.77
C ALA A 184 4.49 -3.02 13.90
N ILE A 185 5.24 -3.11 15.00
CA ILE A 185 6.18 -4.21 15.23
C ILE A 185 5.46 -5.55 15.35
N ASP A 186 4.35 -5.60 16.09
CA ASP A 186 3.58 -6.83 16.32
C ASP A 186 2.95 -7.36 15.03
N LEU A 187 2.44 -6.46 14.15
CA LEU A 187 1.87 -6.83 12.87
C LEU A 187 2.87 -7.53 11.95
N PHE A 188 4.13 -7.12 11.98
CA PHE A 188 5.18 -7.64 11.09
C PHE A 188 6.19 -8.57 11.76
N ARG A 189 5.87 -9.11 12.96
CA ARG A 189 6.76 -10.01 13.73
C ARG A 189 7.23 -11.25 12.96
N ASP A 190 6.44 -11.73 12.00
CA ASP A 190 6.75 -12.90 11.18
C ASP A 190 7.71 -12.59 10.01
N PHE A 191 7.99 -11.32 9.77
CA PHE A 191 8.93 -10.85 8.76
C PHE A 191 10.25 -10.41 9.41
N GLU A 192 11.25 -10.21 8.59
CA GLU A 192 12.41 -9.39 8.90
C GLU A 192 12.02 -7.93 8.61
N ILE A 193 12.02 -7.06 9.62
CA ILE A 193 11.84 -5.62 9.41
C ILE A 193 13.18 -5.06 8.99
N VAL A 194 13.31 -4.74 7.69
CA VAL A 194 14.55 -4.17 7.11
C VAL A 194 14.71 -2.71 7.53
N SER A 195 13.61 -1.96 7.51
CA SER A 195 13.56 -0.60 8.02
C SER A 195 12.14 -0.22 8.45
N ILE A 196 12.06 0.65 9.43
CA ILE A 196 10.83 1.33 9.85
C ILE A 196 11.17 2.76 10.19
N SER A 197 10.44 3.72 9.64
CA SER A 197 10.54 5.12 9.99
C SER A 197 9.17 5.72 10.19
N HIS A 198 9.05 6.66 11.12
CA HIS A 198 7.83 7.44 11.34
C HIS A 198 7.97 8.78 10.63
N VAL A 199 7.13 9.01 9.63
CA VAL A 199 7.14 10.21 8.80
C VAL A 199 5.90 11.02 9.08
N GLU A 200 6.07 12.27 9.45
CA GLU A 200 4.99 13.20 9.73
C GLU A 200 5.10 14.42 8.80
N THR A 201 4.01 14.73 8.13
CA THR A 201 3.91 15.87 7.21
C THR A 201 2.80 16.80 7.69
N TYR A 202 3.08 18.10 7.71
CA TYR A 202 2.13 19.14 8.08
C TYR A 202 1.64 19.88 6.86
N TYR A 203 0.35 20.14 6.82
CA TYR A 203 -0.27 20.93 5.76
C TYR A 203 -1.34 21.87 6.31
N LYS A 204 -1.71 22.87 5.52
CA LYS A 204 -2.79 23.80 5.86
C LYS A 204 -3.94 23.65 4.87
N HIS A 205 -5.15 23.59 5.37
CA HIS A 205 -6.38 23.65 4.58
C HIS A 205 -7.38 24.53 5.32
N ASP A 206 -7.98 25.49 4.61
CA ASP A 206 -8.92 26.48 5.16
C ASP A 206 -8.43 27.17 6.46
N GLY A 207 -7.15 27.54 6.48
CA GLY A 207 -6.52 28.22 7.61
C GLY A 207 -6.19 27.33 8.81
N LYS A 208 -6.64 26.07 8.83
CA LYS A 208 -6.35 25.09 9.88
C LYS A 208 -5.10 24.27 9.55
N ARG A 209 -4.35 23.89 10.57
CA ARG A 209 -3.24 22.96 10.46
C ARG A 209 -3.73 21.54 10.64
N PHE A 210 -3.23 20.67 9.77
CA PHE A 210 -3.42 19.22 9.83
C PHE A 210 -2.05 18.55 9.74
N ASN A 211 -1.96 17.34 10.25
CA ASN A 211 -0.80 16.48 10.03
C ASN A 211 -1.25 15.14 9.41
N SER A 212 -0.37 14.56 8.63
CA SER A 212 -0.47 13.19 8.15
C SER A 212 0.78 12.45 8.63
N ALA A 213 0.59 11.43 9.45
CA ALA A 213 1.68 10.66 10.02
C ALA A 213 1.55 9.19 9.63
N HIS A 214 2.64 8.59 9.13
CA HIS A 214 2.67 7.20 8.70
C HIS A 214 3.97 6.54 9.13
N TYR A 215 3.91 5.25 9.41
CA TYR A 215 5.08 4.39 9.42
C TYR A 215 5.38 3.96 7.98
N HIS A 216 6.59 4.23 7.51
CA HIS A 216 7.14 3.72 6.26
C HIS A 216 7.95 2.48 6.60
N ILE A 217 7.53 1.33 6.11
CA ILE A 217 8.05 0.03 6.56
C ILE A 217 8.51 -0.75 5.34
N LEU A 218 9.75 -1.24 5.38
CA LEU A 218 10.26 -2.21 4.45
C LEU A 218 10.44 -3.53 5.20
N ILE A 219 9.70 -4.54 4.78
CA ILE A 219 9.77 -5.90 5.33
C ILE A 219 10.29 -6.88 4.30
N LYS A 220 10.87 -7.98 4.79
CA LYS A 220 11.36 -9.09 3.97
C LYS A 220 10.79 -10.41 4.48
N LYS A 221 10.25 -11.23 3.58
CA LYS A 221 9.81 -12.58 3.93
C LYS A 221 11.00 -13.44 4.28
N ARG A 222 11.00 -14.00 5.49
CA ARG A 222 12.03 -14.93 5.93
C ARG A 222 12.03 -16.17 5.04
N GLY A 223 13.20 -16.63 4.62
CA GLY A 223 13.33 -17.91 3.95
C GLY A 223 12.98 -19.05 4.90
N THR A 224 12.39 -20.11 4.38
CA THR A 224 12.32 -21.39 5.11
C THR A 224 13.75 -21.86 5.35
N ILE A 225 14.19 -21.95 6.60
CA ILE A 225 15.41 -22.66 6.94
C ILE A 225 15.16 -24.12 6.52
N PRO A 226 15.96 -24.71 5.60
CA PRO A 226 15.85 -26.13 5.34
C PRO A 226 15.98 -26.85 6.69
N SER A 227 15.00 -27.68 7.05
CA SER A 227 15.19 -28.60 8.18
C SER A 227 16.45 -29.38 7.89
N LEU A 228 17.47 -29.24 8.76
CA LEU A 228 18.58 -30.20 8.76
C LEU A 228 17.91 -31.56 8.95
N ALA A 229 17.79 -32.32 7.86
CA ALA A 229 17.37 -33.69 7.93
C ALA A 229 18.44 -34.40 8.78
N GLU A 230 18.01 -34.90 9.94
CA GLU A 230 18.79 -35.83 10.76
C GLU A 230 19.05 -37.13 10.04
#